data_ddd14cc32240654988884a6a8def32bc
#
_entry.id   ddd14cc32240654988884a6a8def32bc
#
_cell.length_a   1.000
_cell.length_b   1.000
_cell.length_c   1.000
_cell.angle_alpha   90.00
_cell.angle_beta   90.00
_cell.angle_gamma   90.00
#
_symmetry.space_group_name_H-M   'P 1'
#
loop_
_entity.id
_entity.type
_entity.pdbx_description
1 polymer ?
#
loop_
_entity_poly.entity_id
_entity_poly.type
_entity_poly.pdbx_seq_one_letter_code
_entity_poly.pdbx_strand_id
1 'polypeptide(L)'
;MKHAQKITLIVVGILLAIGIALFIGADVIVSRLAEKEVNNALANLPGCEASCGKIHVRLFSGTASVSDVRFSYRGETVIRKDTVRPGVNIEVERIDVGRIFYSMLLHKKAIVYSLTIVRPQVELWMDEKHPELCFPQFPQDTTPKTFPLAKAELMNFAVEDASFALHSVRTKLDVAADSCSVEVHDLAYDSVFSYCDSVYAFYLAHAAVTTPDGRVAIDTRDIAQANQGALQVGPTRIANTMPKMKLGDIVREPVTWIDMTIASVTTCPFNPVRKALKKDMNLQRVEAEVAQMHVFRDTRYKPKTPFQTPQQAFLAIPVTFTIQHVDAAIDHLFIELASTEKNIGHLNLQDIHAQVDNVTNRRGATMTLSGGCPVDKGNATAKVSLTMDGKSTFYSRMHVTDVNVNFMSPFIRPLVGMTADCMIDTLDTEYSGDTIEAKGSFRMLYHGLEIAVHKEDDIPYKIITKNANTFTALGNALIPKSNPTAVDIHPRAYEVCWKYNPWQPWPLYMFGPCIDGVKKTFLPGLYVHTQINKTFKN
;
A
#
# COMPACT_ATOMS: atom_id res chain seq x y z
N MET A 1 -0.18 -7.57 22.88
CA MET A 1 0.42 -8.87 23.11
C MET A 1 -0.16 -9.62 24.30
N LYS A 2 -0.25 -9.07 25.54
CA LYS A 2 -0.78 -9.76 26.72
C LYS A 2 -2.26 -10.18 26.64
N HIS A 3 -3.10 -9.49 25.86
CA HIS A 3 -4.54 -9.80 25.71
C HIS A 3 -4.81 -10.93 24.71
N ALA A 4 -4.10 -11.00 23.59
CA ALA A 4 -4.18 -12.15 22.69
C ALA A 4 -3.77 -13.44 23.40
N GLN A 5 -2.77 -13.37 24.26
CA GLN A 5 -2.35 -14.50 25.10
C GLN A 5 -3.44 -14.98 26.07
N LYS A 6 -4.28 -14.07 26.59
CA LYS A 6 -5.38 -14.45 27.51
C LYS A 6 -6.54 -15.12 26.77
N ILE A 7 -6.88 -14.69 25.55
CA ILE A 7 -7.91 -15.33 24.71
C ILE A 7 -7.44 -16.73 24.33
N THR A 8 -6.20 -16.88 23.92
CA THR A 8 -5.59 -18.18 23.65
C THR A 8 -5.62 -19.06 24.90
N LEU A 9 -5.38 -18.49 26.09
CA LEU A 9 -5.43 -19.22 27.35
C LEU A 9 -6.86 -19.66 27.71
N ILE A 10 -7.88 -18.87 27.39
CA ILE A 10 -9.30 -19.23 27.62
C ILE A 10 -9.73 -20.33 26.66
N VAL A 11 -9.40 -20.20 25.36
CA VAL A 11 -9.68 -21.26 24.37
C VAL A 11 -8.93 -22.55 24.72
N VAL A 12 -7.67 -22.46 25.11
CA VAL A 12 -6.88 -23.61 25.60
C VAL A 12 -7.43 -24.11 26.92
N GLY A 13 -7.90 -23.26 27.83
CA GLY A 13 -8.54 -23.64 29.09
C GLY A 13 -9.87 -24.39 28.89
N ILE A 14 -10.67 -23.98 27.92
CA ILE A 14 -11.91 -24.67 27.52
C ILE A 14 -11.58 -26.03 26.89
N LEU A 15 -10.58 -26.10 26.03
CA LEU A 15 -10.12 -27.35 25.43
C LEU A 15 -9.52 -28.31 26.46
N LEU A 16 -8.83 -27.79 27.50
CA LEU A 16 -8.31 -28.59 28.62
C LEU A 16 -9.42 -29.07 29.56
N ALA A 17 -10.46 -28.26 29.82
CA ALA A 17 -11.64 -28.66 30.59
C ALA A 17 -12.42 -29.79 29.89
N ILE A 18 -12.55 -29.71 28.56
CA ILE A 18 -13.08 -30.79 27.71
C ILE A 18 -12.19 -32.04 27.84
N GLY A 19 -10.88 -31.91 27.79
CA GLY A 19 -9.93 -33.02 27.96
C GLY A 19 -10.01 -33.74 29.33
N ILE A 20 -10.23 -33.00 30.41
CA ILE A 20 -10.35 -33.56 31.79
C ILE A 20 -11.71 -34.24 31.99
N ALA A 21 -12.80 -33.72 31.42
CA ALA A 21 -14.13 -34.35 31.46
C ALA A 21 -14.20 -35.70 30.70
N LEU A 22 -13.25 -35.92 29.76
CA LEU A 22 -13.10 -37.14 28.98
C LEU A 22 -12.73 -38.40 29.76
N PHE A 23 -12.37 -38.28 31.02
CA PHE A 23 -11.85 -39.40 31.79
C PHE A 23 -12.91 -40.25 32.54
N ILE A 24 -14.21 -39.88 32.53
CA ILE A 24 -15.21 -40.47 33.40
C ILE A 24 -16.52 -40.82 32.66
N GLY A 25 -16.54 -41.84 31.81
CA GLY A 25 -17.79 -42.47 31.38
C GLY A 25 -18.09 -42.48 29.89
N ALA A 26 -19.18 -43.12 29.47
CA ALA A 26 -19.54 -43.36 28.07
C ALA A 26 -19.75 -42.06 27.25
N ASP A 27 -19.36 -42.07 26.00
CA ASP A 27 -19.34 -40.94 25.02
C ASP A 27 -20.54 -39.98 25.09
N VAL A 28 -21.75 -40.52 25.31
CA VAL A 28 -22.99 -39.72 25.37
C VAL A 28 -23.12 -38.93 26.68
N ILE A 29 -22.76 -39.55 27.83
CA ILE A 29 -22.85 -38.89 29.15
C ILE A 29 -21.81 -37.80 29.23
N VAL A 30 -20.60 -38.07 28.75
CA VAL A 30 -19.50 -37.11 28.73
C VAL A 30 -19.77 -35.95 27.81
N SER A 31 -20.35 -36.20 26.61
CA SER A 31 -20.74 -35.13 25.68
C SER A 31 -21.77 -34.18 26.29
N ARG A 32 -22.80 -34.70 26.96
CA ARG A 32 -23.83 -33.88 27.64
C ARG A 32 -23.29 -33.14 28.88
N LEU A 33 -22.41 -33.78 29.65
CA LEU A 33 -21.77 -33.12 30.77
C LEU A 33 -20.82 -32.02 30.32
N ALA A 34 -20.01 -32.28 29.31
CA ALA A 34 -19.12 -31.31 28.69
C ALA A 34 -19.90 -30.10 28.13
N GLU A 35 -21.01 -30.36 27.42
CA GLU A 35 -21.89 -29.31 26.88
C GLU A 35 -22.46 -28.41 27.99
N LYS A 36 -22.93 -29.02 29.10
CA LYS A 36 -23.46 -28.28 30.26
C LYS A 36 -22.38 -27.45 30.95
N GLU A 37 -21.22 -28.06 31.25
CA GLU A 37 -20.13 -27.39 31.98
C GLU A 37 -19.48 -26.28 31.13
N VAL A 38 -19.32 -26.51 29.82
CA VAL A 38 -18.78 -25.50 28.91
C VAL A 38 -19.75 -24.34 28.77
N ASN A 39 -21.06 -24.57 28.55
CA ASN A 39 -22.04 -23.50 28.47
C ASN A 39 -22.18 -22.75 29.80
N ASN A 40 -22.10 -23.42 30.93
CA ASN A 40 -22.07 -22.75 32.22
C ASN A 40 -20.82 -21.87 32.40
N ALA A 41 -19.66 -22.36 31.98
CA ALA A 41 -18.42 -21.58 32.03
C ALA A 41 -18.48 -20.36 31.07
N LEU A 42 -19.04 -20.52 29.89
CA LEU A 42 -19.24 -19.46 28.91
C LEU A 42 -20.23 -18.40 29.39
N ALA A 43 -21.36 -18.81 29.97
CA ALA A 43 -22.39 -17.91 30.52
C ALA A 43 -21.87 -17.07 31.72
N ASN A 44 -20.84 -17.54 32.42
CA ASN A 44 -20.24 -16.82 33.54
C ASN A 44 -19.08 -15.89 33.14
N LEU A 45 -18.80 -15.70 31.86
CA LEU A 45 -17.79 -14.75 31.39
C LEU A 45 -18.26 -13.31 31.63
N PRO A 46 -17.55 -12.50 32.43
CA PRO A 46 -18.02 -11.17 32.79
C PRO A 46 -18.05 -10.23 31.56
N GLY A 47 -19.22 -9.64 31.31
CA GLY A 47 -19.40 -8.65 30.23
C GLY A 47 -19.43 -9.24 28.82
N CYS A 48 -19.55 -10.55 28.67
CA CYS A 48 -19.57 -11.24 27.40
C CYS A 48 -20.87 -12.06 27.25
N GLU A 49 -21.31 -12.20 26.00
CA GLU A 49 -22.31 -13.19 25.63
C GLU A 49 -21.57 -14.32 24.90
N ALA A 50 -21.57 -15.52 25.48
CA ALA A 50 -20.90 -16.65 24.90
C ALA A 50 -21.74 -17.92 25.02
N SER A 51 -21.76 -18.72 23.97
CA SER A 51 -22.49 -19.98 23.91
C SER A 51 -21.84 -20.95 22.94
N CYS A 52 -22.12 -22.24 23.12
CA CYS A 52 -21.80 -23.25 22.12
C CYS A 52 -23.00 -24.17 21.90
N GLY A 53 -23.08 -24.78 20.72
CA GLY A 53 -24.07 -25.79 20.39
C GLY A 53 -23.68 -27.17 20.92
N LYS A 54 -23.76 -28.18 20.05
CA LYS A 54 -23.50 -29.57 20.45
C LYS A 54 -22.01 -29.85 20.63
N ILE A 55 -21.69 -30.55 21.69
CA ILE A 55 -20.34 -31.07 21.95
C ILE A 55 -20.37 -32.59 21.76
N HIS A 56 -19.56 -33.09 20.84
CA HIS A 56 -19.38 -34.51 20.59
C HIS A 56 -17.98 -34.94 21.02
N VAL A 57 -17.93 -35.86 21.90
CA VAL A 57 -16.68 -36.43 22.43
C VAL A 57 -16.64 -37.92 22.11
N ARG A 58 -15.52 -38.39 21.56
CA ARG A 58 -15.24 -39.80 21.30
C ARG A 58 -14.02 -40.23 22.10
N LEU A 59 -14.25 -40.84 23.23
CA LEU A 59 -13.19 -41.22 24.17
C LEU A 59 -12.17 -42.18 23.56
N PHE A 60 -12.64 -43.17 22.82
CA PHE A 60 -11.77 -44.21 22.26
C PHE A 60 -10.79 -43.67 21.21
N SER A 61 -11.23 -42.73 20.38
CA SER A 61 -10.38 -42.08 19.38
C SER A 61 -9.62 -40.87 19.95
N GLY A 62 -9.99 -40.39 21.13
CA GLY A 62 -9.43 -39.16 21.70
C GLY A 62 -9.78 -37.93 20.93
N THR A 63 -10.95 -37.89 20.27
CA THR A 63 -11.39 -36.75 19.43
C THR A 63 -12.56 -36.04 20.07
N ALA A 64 -12.67 -34.72 19.81
CA ALA A 64 -13.81 -33.92 20.22
C ALA A 64 -14.18 -32.93 19.13
N SER A 65 -15.48 -32.62 19.02
CA SER A 65 -15.93 -31.52 18.15
C SER A 65 -16.97 -30.67 18.88
N VAL A 66 -16.93 -29.37 18.66
CA VAL A 66 -17.86 -28.38 19.18
C VAL A 66 -18.44 -27.60 18.03
N SER A 67 -19.77 -27.53 17.93
CA SER A 67 -20.46 -26.78 16.88
C SER A 67 -21.03 -25.45 17.40
N ASP A 68 -21.31 -24.55 16.48
CA ASP A 68 -22.06 -23.30 16.71
C ASP A 68 -21.51 -22.47 17.89
N VAL A 69 -20.22 -22.25 17.92
CA VAL A 69 -19.58 -21.45 18.98
C VAL A 69 -19.80 -19.97 18.65
N ARG A 70 -20.37 -19.24 19.61
CA ARG A 70 -20.61 -17.81 19.51
C ARG A 70 -19.99 -17.09 20.68
N PHE A 71 -19.36 -15.97 20.40
CA PHE A 71 -18.80 -15.07 21.40
C PHE A 71 -19.02 -13.64 20.97
N SER A 72 -19.62 -12.83 21.83
CA SER A 72 -19.83 -11.41 21.58
C SER A 72 -19.44 -10.60 22.81
N TYR A 73 -18.73 -9.50 22.55
CA TYR A 73 -18.38 -8.52 23.55
C TYR A 73 -18.54 -7.10 22.99
N ARG A 74 -19.08 -6.18 23.81
CA ARG A 74 -19.24 -4.77 23.47
C ARG A 74 -18.75 -3.90 24.64
N GLY A 75 -17.67 -3.16 24.42
CA GLY A 75 -17.23 -2.11 25.31
C GLY A 75 -17.94 -0.77 25.06
N GLU A 76 -17.65 0.23 25.85
CA GLU A 76 -18.14 1.59 25.63
C GLU A 76 -16.99 2.59 25.69
N THR A 77 -16.97 3.54 24.77
CA THR A 77 -16.05 4.67 24.77
C THR A 77 -16.76 5.93 24.25
N VAL A 78 -16.27 7.10 24.59
CA VAL A 78 -16.84 8.37 24.14
C VAL A 78 -15.87 9.05 23.18
N ILE A 79 -16.35 9.33 21.95
CA ILE A 79 -15.59 10.01 20.90
C ILE A 79 -16.37 11.27 20.48
N ARG A 80 -15.79 12.46 20.68
CA ARG A 80 -16.39 13.74 20.27
C ARG A 80 -17.85 13.92 20.72
N LYS A 81 -18.19 13.47 21.94
CA LYS A 81 -19.53 13.45 22.56
C LYS A 81 -20.47 12.32 22.08
N ASP A 82 -20.06 11.48 21.14
CA ASP A 82 -20.82 10.31 20.73
C ASP A 82 -20.33 9.08 21.49
N THR A 83 -21.26 8.28 22.01
CA THR A 83 -20.94 6.98 22.60
C THR A 83 -20.72 5.96 21.48
N VAL A 84 -19.53 5.41 21.43
CA VAL A 84 -19.16 4.36 20.46
C VAL A 84 -18.89 3.06 21.22
N ARG A 85 -19.26 1.95 20.61
CA ARG A 85 -19.14 0.62 21.21
C ARG A 85 -18.10 -0.23 20.48
N PRO A 86 -16.81 -0.10 20.81
CA PRO A 86 -15.81 -1.05 20.32
C PRO A 86 -16.15 -2.45 20.84
N GLY A 87 -15.78 -3.48 20.08
CA GLY A 87 -16.09 -4.83 20.49
C GLY A 87 -15.72 -5.87 19.46
N VAL A 88 -16.02 -7.10 19.75
CA VAL A 88 -15.76 -8.25 18.86
C VAL A 88 -16.96 -9.18 18.85
N ASN A 89 -17.28 -9.68 17.67
CA ASN A 89 -18.21 -10.78 17.45
C ASN A 89 -17.47 -11.93 16.77
N ILE A 90 -17.54 -13.12 17.33
CA ILE A 90 -16.90 -14.32 16.79
C ILE A 90 -17.95 -15.40 16.69
N GLU A 91 -18.16 -15.92 15.49
CA GLU A 91 -18.98 -17.09 15.23
C GLU A 91 -18.11 -18.17 14.60
N VAL A 92 -18.19 -19.40 15.09
CA VAL A 92 -17.44 -20.53 14.56
C VAL A 92 -18.41 -21.67 14.31
N GLU A 93 -18.44 -22.14 13.07
CA GLU A 93 -19.33 -23.26 12.74
C GLU A 93 -18.94 -24.52 13.51
N ARG A 94 -17.65 -24.85 13.52
CA ARG A 94 -17.16 -26.04 14.19
C ARG A 94 -15.70 -25.93 14.58
N ILE A 95 -15.38 -26.48 15.75
CA ILE A 95 -14.03 -26.68 16.21
C ILE A 95 -13.80 -28.18 16.38
N ASP A 96 -12.87 -28.74 15.63
CA ASP A 96 -12.52 -30.16 15.68
C ASP A 96 -11.16 -30.33 16.40
N VAL A 97 -11.16 -31.14 17.43
CA VAL A 97 -9.95 -31.54 18.14
C VAL A 97 -9.62 -32.98 17.75
N GLY A 98 -8.52 -33.17 17.10
CA GLY A 98 -8.01 -34.48 16.72
C GLY A 98 -7.45 -35.25 17.92
N ARG A 99 -6.76 -36.34 17.63
CA ARG A 99 -6.32 -37.29 18.64
C ARG A 99 -5.52 -36.64 19.77
N ILE A 100 -6.05 -36.76 21.01
CA ILE A 100 -5.36 -36.36 22.24
C ILE A 100 -4.62 -37.58 22.79
N PHE A 101 -3.34 -37.45 23.06
CA PHE A 101 -2.51 -38.53 23.62
C PHE A 101 -2.56 -38.50 25.16
N TYR A 102 -3.57 -39.21 25.75
CA TYR A 102 -3.82 -39.22 27.19
C TYR A 102 -2.66 -39.73 28.03
N SER A 103 -1.88 -40.71 27.55
CA SER A 103 -0.74 -41.25 28.27
C SER A 103 0.32 -40.20 28.58
N MET A 104 0.39 -39.13 27.86
CA MET A 104 1.33 -38.02 28.08
C MET A 104 0.90 -37.08 29.18
N LEU A 105 -0.40 -37.03 29.54
CA LEU A 105 -0.90 -36.21 30.65
C LEU A 105 -0.33 -36.66 32.02
N LEU A 106 -0.09 -37.94 32.18
CA LEU A 106 0.60 -38.49 33.37
C LEU A 106 2.01 -37.93 33.53
N HIS A 107 2.66 -37.54 32.46
CA HIS A 107 3.97 -36.91 32.45
C HIS A 107 3.92 -35.38 32.41
N LYS A 108 2.76 -34.77 32.72
CA LYS A 108 2.51 -33.32 32.62
C LYS A 108 2.76 -32.76 31.21
N LYS A 109 2.54 -33.57 30.18
CA LYS A 109 2.62 -33.17 28.75
C LYS A 109 1.24 -33.33 28.12
N ALA A 110 0.80 -32.31 27.39
CA ALA A 110 -0.38 -32.41 26.55
C ALA A 110 0.06 -32.44 25.07
N ILE A 111 -0.29 -33.50 24.38
CA ILE A 111 -0.02 -33.64 22.93
C ILE A 111 -1.35 -33.82 22.25
N VAL A 112 -1.68 -32.86 21.37
CA VAL A 112 -2.87 -32.87 20.51
C VAL A 112 -2.41 -33.04 19.06
N TYR A 113 -2.99 -33.98 18.35
CA TYR A 113 -2.60 -34.24 16.97
C TYR A 113 -3.08 -33.13 16.03
N SER A 114 -4.34 -32.70 16.14
CA SER A 114 -4.86 -31.62 15.33
C SER A 114 -5.89 -30.76 16.07
N LEU A 115 -5.94 -29.50 15.71
CA LEU A 115 -7.00 -28.55 16.05
C LEU A 115 -7.40 -27.83 14.77
N THR A 116 -8.63 -28.04 14.33
CA THR A 116 -9.19 -27.40 13.14
C THR A 116 -10.36 -26.50 13.53
N ILE A 117 -10.31 -25.25 13.12
CA ILE A 117 -11.38 -24.26 13.29
C ILE A 117 -12.02 -24.03 11.92
N VAL A 118 -13.28 -24.40 11.79
CA VAL A 118 -14.01 -24.40 10.51
C VAL A 118 -14.93 -23.21 10.44
N ARG A 119 -14.80 -22.44 9.39
CA ARG A 119 -15.58 -21.25 9.05
C ARG A 119 -15.74 -20.25 10.21
N PRO A 120 -14.67 -19.83 10.85
CA PRO A 120 -14.77 -18.76 11.82
C PRO A 120 -15.08 -17.43 11.12
N GLN A 121 -16.07 -16.72 11.65
CA GLN A 121 -16.42 -15.36 11.25
C GLN A 121 -16.06 -14.42 12.39
N VAL A 122 -15.23 -13.44 12.12
CA VAL A 122 -14.74 -12.48 13.13
C VAL A 122 -15.06 -11.07 12.67
N GLU A 123 -15.91 -10.38 13.41
CA GLU A 123 -16.16 -8.95 13.22
C GLU A 123 -15.58 -8.16 14.39
N LEU A 124 -14.77 -7.17 14.10
CA LEU A 124 -14.07 -6.35 15.08
C LEU A 124 -14.40 -4.86 14.88
N TRP A 125 -14.97 -4.23 15.89
CA TRP A 125 -15.14 -2.76 15.96
C TRP A 125 -14.04 -2.19 16.84
N MET A 126 -13.01 -1.61 16.22
CA MET A 126 -11.78 -1.22 16.91
C MET A 126 -11.71 0.29 17.15
N ASP A 127 -11.43 0.69 18.40
CA ASP A 127 -10.90 2.01 18.70
C ASP A 127 -9.37 1.97 18.60
N GLU A 128 -8.78 2.62 17.62
CA GLU A 128 -7.35 2.55 17.32
C GLU A 128 -6.48 3.14 18.45
N LYS A 129 -7.06 4.03 19.25
CA LYS A 129 -6.35 4.58 20.43
C LYS A 129 -6.45 3.68 21.64
N HIS A 130 -7.51 2.90 21.73
CA HIS A 130 -7.83 2.02 22.85
C HIS A 130 -8.23 0.63 22.35
N PRO A 131 -7.32 -0.09 21.66
CA PRO A 131 -7.62 -1.41 21.11
C PRO A 131 -7.95 -2.44 22.19
N GLU A 132 -7.54 -2.19 23.43
CA GLU A 132 -7.89 -3.02 24.59
C GLU A 132 -9.39 -3.04 24.89
N LEU A 133 -10.15 -2.00 24.51
CA LEU A 133 -11.60 -1.93 24.73
C LEU A 133 -12.40 -2.85 23.80
N CYS A 134 -11.79 -3.42 22.77
CA CYS A 134 -12.45 -4.39 21.90
C CYS A 134 -12.61 -5.76 22.56
N PHE A 135 -11.92 -5.99 23.65
CA PHE A 135 -11.89 -7.26 24.35
C PHE A 135 -12.28 -7.11 25.82
N PRO A 136 -12.93 -8.12 26.43
CA PRO A 136 -13.29 -8.07 27.82
C PRO A 136 -12.06 -7.88 28.72
N GLN A 137 -12.18 -6.98 29.68
CA GLN A 137 -11.14 -6.74 30.67
C GLN A 137 -11.35 -7.72 31.84
N PHE A 138 -10.60 -8.79 31.84
CA PHE A 138 -10.64 -9.72 32.98
C PHE A 138 -9.82 -9.17 34.16
N PRO A 139 -10.28 -9.38 35.42
CA PRO A 139 -9.49 -9.05 36.60
C PRO A 139 -8.10 -9.66 36.47
N GLN A 140 -7.06 -8.88 36.72
CA GLN A 140 -5.70 -9.40 36.72
C GLN A 140 -5.51 -10.22 38.00
N ASP A 141 -5.55 -11.55 37.85
CA ASP A 141 -5.12 -12.45 38.93
C ASP A 141 -3.58 -12.30 39.05
N THR A 142 -3.13 -11.61 40.09
CA THR A 142 -1.70 -11.29 40.31
C THR A 142 -0.90 -12.50 40.83
N THR A 143 -1.58 -13.60 41.15
CA THR A 143 -0.89 -14.84 41.52
C THR A 143 -0.26 -15.48 40.27
N PRO A 144 1.04 -15.76 40.29
CA PRO A 144 1.67 -16.48 39.18
C PRO A 144 1.12 -17.90 39.14
N LYS A 145 0.12 -18.14 38.28
CA LYS A 145 -0.36 -19.50 38.02
C LYS A 145 0.74 -20.20 37.21
N THR A 146 1.44 -21.11 37.87
CA THR A 146 2.29 -22.07 37.16
C THR A 146 1.41 -22.88 36.24
N PHE A 147 1.74 -22.90 34.96
CA PHE A 147 1.01 -23.72 33.97
C PHE A 147 1.12 -25.18 34.45
N PRO A 148 0.00 -25.89 34.59
CA PRO A 148 0.00 -27.22 35.21
C PRO A 148 0.73 -28.29 34.39
N LEU A 149 1.07 -27.96 33.12
CA LEU A 149 1.76 -28.84 32.19
C LEU A 149 3.20 -28.37 31.99
N ALA A 150 4.13 -29.29 31.91
CA ALA A 150 5.51 -29.00 31.58
C ALA A 150 5.68 -28.63 30.09
N LYS A 151 4.84 -29.19 29.21
CA LYS A 151 4.85 -28.96 27.78
C LYS A 151 3.46 -29.22 27.17
N ALA A 152 3.06 -28.39 26.22
CA ALA A 152 1.91 -28.64 25.34
C ALA A 152 2.38 -28.61 23.89
N GLU A 153 1.96 -29.57 23.08
CA GLU A 153 2.28 -29.70 21.67
C GLU A 153 1.00 -29.85 20.85
N LEU A 154 0.88 -29.09 19.77
CA LEU A 154 -0.16 -29.20 18.77
C LEU A 154 0.52 -29.46 17.43
N MET A 155 0.39 -30.69 16.92
CA MET A 155 1.13 -31.10 15.72
C MET A 155 0.58 -30.42 14.46
N ASN A 156 -0.75 -30.26 14.36
CA ASN A 156 -1.39 -29.61 13.22
C ASN A 156 -2.45 -28.62 13.73
N PHE A 157 -2.30 -27.37 13.39
CA PHE A 157 -3.31 -26.34 13.58
C PHE A 157 -3.81 -25.88 12.23
N ALA A 158 -5.13 -25.88 12.04
CA ALA A 158 -5.75 -25.40 10.83
C ALA A 158 -6.91 -24.45 11.11
N VAL A 159 -7.01 -23.41 10.32
CA VAL A 159 -8.21 -22.57 10.20
C VAL A 159 -8.68 -22.69 8.76
N GLU A 160 -9.92 -23.08 8.55
CA GLU A 160 -10.49 -23.31 7.24
C GLU A 160 -11.60 -22.31 6.96
N ASP A 161 -11.54 -21.66 5.82
CA ASP A 161 -12.59 -20.78 5.26
C ASP A 161 -13.04 -19.68 6.26
N ALA A 162 -12.09 -19.03 6.90
CA ALA A 162 -12.34 -17.91 7.82
C ALA A 162 -12.78 -16.65 7.09
N SER A 163 -13.66 -15.87 7.69
CA SER A 163 -13.92 -14.50 7.28
C SER A 163 -13.60 -13.51 8.41
N PHE A 164 -13.15 -12.34 8.02
CA PHE A 164 -12.76 -11.30 8.96
C PHE A 164 -13.28 -9.94 8.46
N ALA A 165 -13.91 -9.18 9.36
CA ALA A 165 -14.28 -7.80 9.11
C ALA A 165 -13.76 -6.91 10.25
N LEU A 166 -13.10 -5.80 9.90
CA LEU A 166 -12.64 -4.80 10.85
C LEU A 166 -13.23 -3.44 10.51
N HIS A 167 -13.93 -2.87 11.46
CA HIS A 167 -14.53 -1.54 11.39
C HIS A 167 -13.84 -0.62 12.38
N SER A 168 -13.10 0.37 11.89
CA SER A 168 -12.51 1.38 12.74
C SER A 168 -13.56 2.38 13.20
N VAL A 169 -13.73 2.55 14.52
CA VAL A 169 -14.73 3.46 15.07
C VAL A 169 -14.30 4.94 15.01
N ARG A 170 -13.00 5.25 14.90
CA ARG A 170 -12.48 6.62 14.81
C ARG A 170 -12.20 7.06 13.39
N THR A 171 -11.49 6.27 12.63
CA THR A 171 -11.04 6.61 11.28
C THR A 171 -12.03 6.19 10.21
N LYS A 172 -12.99 5.29 10.53
CA LYS A 172 -13.93 4.68 9.57
C LYS A 172 -13.20 3.89 8.47
N LEU A 173 -12.05 3.33 8.80
CA LEU A 173 -11.36 2.35 7.96
C LEU A 173 -12.16 1.05 8.03
N ASP A 174 -12.55 0.51 6.90
CA ASP A 174 -13.19 -0.79 6.77
C ASP A 174 -12.24 -1.75 6.05
N VAL A 175 -12.05 -2.92 6.64
CA VAL A 175 -11.27 -4.02 6.07
C VAL A 175 -12.13 -5.27 6.11
N ALA A 176 -12.24 -5.96 5.00
CA ALA A 176 -12.90 -7.26 4.91
C ALA A 176 -11.95 -8.28 4.28
N ALA A 177 -12.03 -9.51 4.74
CA ALA A 177 -11.28 -10.63 4.19
C ALA A 177 -12.15 -11.88 4.25
N ASP A 178 -12.22 -12.60 3.13
CA ASP A 178 -13.08 -13.75 2.96
C ASP A 178 -12.27 -14.98 2.52
N SER A 179 -12.73 -16.14 2.97
CA SER A 179 -12.12 -17.45 2.64
C SER A 179 -10.63 -17.49 2.95
N CYS A 180 -10.30 -17.18 4.21
CA CYS A 180 -8.95 -17.26 4.75
C CYS A 180 -8.71 -18.69 5.29
N SER A 181 -7.62 -19.31 4.87
CA SER A 181 -7.17 -20.59 5.40
C SER A 181 -5.73 -20.48 5.88
N VAL A 182 -5.46 -21.05 7.05
CA VAL A 182 -4.14 -21.05 7.68
C VAL A 182 -3.84 -22.46 8.17
N GLU A 183 -2.66 -22.96 7.88
CA GLU A 183 -2.14 -24.21 8.41
C GLU A 183 -0.80 -23.95 9.10
N VAL A 184 -0.64 -24.49 10.29
CA VAL A 184 0.61 -24.40 11.06
C VAL A 184 0.92 -25.75 11.66
N HIS A 185 2.15 -26.22 11.49
CA HIS A 185 2.61 -27.50 12.02
C HIS A 185 3.55 -27.29 13.20
N ASP A 186 3.57 -28.30 14.11
CA ASP A 186 4.50 -28.41 15.24
C ASP A 186 4.53 -27.20 16.18
N LEU A 187 3.34 -26.69 16.55
CA LEU A 187 3.23 -25.69 17.59
C LEU A 187 3.59 -26.31 18.95
N ALA A 188 4.57 -25.75 19.61
CA ALA A 188 4.96 -26.16 20.93
C ALA A 188 4.89 -25.00 21.92
N TYR A 189 4.38 -25.29 23.11
CA TYR A 189 4.37 -24.40 24.26
C TYR A 189 5.13 -25.04 25.39
N ASP A 190 6.14 -24.36 25.87
CA ASP A 190 6.83 -24.68 27.12
C ASP A 190 6.57 -23.61 28.20
N SER A 191 7.14 -23.79 29.39
CA SER A 191 7.00 -22.83 30.50
C SER A 191 7.50 -21.42 30.19
N VAL A 192 8.23 -21.23 29.07
CA VAL A 192 8.80 -19.97 28.63
C VAL A 192 8.06 -19.41 27.41
N PHE A 193 7.02 -20.10 26.92
CA PHE A 193 6.28 -19.77 25.70
C PHE A 193 7.19 -19.61 24.49
N SER A 194 7.95 -20.64 24.17
CA SER A 194 8.71 -20.66 22.92
C SER A 194 7.80 -21.03 21.75
N TYR A 195 7.54 -20.07 20.87
CA TYR A 195 6.92 -20.32 19.59
C TYR A 195 7.92 -21.00 18.67
N CYS A 196 7.62 -22.22 18.22
CA CYS A 196 8.45 -22.92 17.25
C CYS A 196 7.93 -22.63 15.83
N ASP A 197 8.79 -22.10 15.01
CA ASP A 197 8.51 -21.74 13.61
C ASP A 197 8.61 -22.95 12.68
N SER A 198 7.82 -23.94 12.82
CA SER A 198 7.74 -24.90 11.77
C SER A 198 6.69 -24.51 10.74
N VAL A 199 6.77 -25.12 9.61
CA VAL A 199 5.98 -24.94 8.38
C VAL A 199 4.58 -24.34 8.61
N TYR A 200 4.31 -23.19 8.01
CA TYR A 200 2.96 -22.66 7.90
C TYR A 200 2.59 -22.42 6.43
N ALA A 201 1.32 -22.53 6.13
CA ALA A 201 0.72 -22.11 4.87
C ALA A 201 -0.44 -21.14 5.15
N PHE A 202 -0.58 -20.16 4.29
CA PHE A 202 -1.62 -19.15 4.37
C PHE A 202 -2.23 -18.93 2.99
N TYR A 203 -3.54 -18.92 2.92
CA TYR A 203 -4.30 -18.56 1.72
C TYR A 203 -5.44 -17.64 2.11
N LEU A 204 -5.65 -16.60 1.34
CA LEU A 204 -6.77 -15.66 1.47
C LEU A 204 -7.33 -15.40 0.07
N ALA A 205 -8.55 -15.84 -0.17
CA ALA A 205 -9.16 -15.73 -1.49
C ALA A 205 -9.48 -14.29 -1.87
N HIS A 206 -9.95 -13.48 -0.91
CA HIS A 206 -10.34 -12.10 -1.18
C HIS A 206 -10.11 -11.21 0.04
N ALA A 207 -9.59 -10.00 -0.21
CA ALA A 207 -9.54 -8.93 0.78
C ALA A 207 -9.93 -7.59 0.16
N ALA A 208 -10.73 -6.83 0.89
CA ALA A 208 -11.14 -5.49 0.51
C ALA A 208 -10.83 -4.49 1.63
N VAL A 209 -10.34 -3.32 1.25
CA VAL A 209 -10.04 -2.22 2.17
C VAL A 209 -10.64 -0.95 1.61
N THR A 210 -11.39 -0.22 2.43
CA THR A 210 -11.88 1.12 2.07
C THR A 210 -11.27 2.16 3.01
N THR A 211 -10.72 3.22 2.43
CA THR A 211 -10.10 4.30 3.22
C THR A 211 -11.11 5.02 4.10
N PRO A 212 -10.65 5.67 5.20
CA PRO A 212 -11.50 6.36 6.17
C PRO A 212 -12.44 7.42 5.61
N ASP A 213 -12.06 8.03 4.53
CA ASP A 213 -12.87 9.03 3.81
C ASP A 213 -13.80 8.41 2.74
N GLY A 214 -13.76 7.08 2.62
CA GLY A 214 -14.53 6.33 1.64
C GLY A 214 -14.13 6.58 0.18
N ARG A 215 -12.98 7.21 -0.07
CA ARG A 215 -12.60 7.67 -1.41
C ARG A 215 -11.80 6.69 -2.21
N VAL A 216 -11.06 5.82 -1.55
CA VAL A 216 -10.22 4.81 -2.19
C VAL A 216 -10.62 3.43 -1.70
N ALA A 217 -10.84 2.52 -2.62
CA ALA A 217 -11.03 1.10 -2.35
C ALA A 217 -9.84 0.31 -2.90
N ILE A 218 -9.42 -0.68 -2.14
CA ILE A 218 -8.44 -1.69 -2.53
C ILE A 218 -9.16 -3.01 -2.50
N ASP A 219 -9.16 -3.74 -3.60
CA ASP A 219 -9.73 -5.08 -3.75
C ASP A 219 -8.61 -6.00 -4.25
N THR A 220 -8.33 -7.06 -3.53
CA THR A 220 -7.25 -7.99 -3.85
C THR A 220 -7.71 -9.42 -3.70
N ARG A 221 -7.18 -10.31 -4.52
CA ARG A 221 -7.55 -11.72 -4.56
C ARG A 221 -6.32 -12.62 -4.54
N ASP A 222 -6.54 -13.87 -4.14
CA ASP A 222 -5.54 -14.93 -4.22
C ASP A 222 -4.21 -14.57 -3.54
N ILE A 223 -4.27 -14.20 -2.27
CA ILE A 223 -3.08 -13.97 -1.46
C ILE A 223 -2.65 -15.30 -0.86
N ALA A 224 -1.45 -15.76 -1.19
CA ALA A 224 -0.96 -17.06 -0.76
C ALA A 224 0.51 -17.03 -0.32
N GLN A 225 0.80 -17.80 0.71
CA GLN A 225 2.17 -18.10 1.11
C GLN A 225 2.25 -19.53 1.64
N ALA A 226 3.15 -20.33 1.09
CA ALA A 226 3.37 -21.70 1.51
C ALA A 226 4.79 -21.91 2.00
N ASN A 227 4.94 -22.69 3.07
CA ASN A 227 6.24 -23.16 3.59
C ASN A 227 7.28 -22.05 3.80
N GLN A 228 6.87 -20.89 4.36
CA GLN A 228 7.74 -19.72 4.53
C GLN A 228 8.36 -19.24 3.20
N GLY A 229 7.74 -19.55 2.08
CA GLY A 229 8.16 -19.13 0.75
C GLY A 229 7.86 -17.67 0.47
N ALA A 230 7.84 -17.30 -0.80
CA ALA A 230 7.40 -16.00 -1.26
C ALA A 230 5.90 -15.81 -0.98
N LEU A 231 5.52 -14.60 -0.53
CA LEU A 231 4.12 -14.20 -0.52
C LEU A 231 3.75 -13.80 -1.95
N GLN A 232 2.71 -14.41 -2.48
CA GLN A 232 2.11 -14.09 -3.76
C GLN A 232 0.79 -13.38 -3.51
N VAL A 233 0.58 -12.29 -4.20
CA VAL A 233 -0.68 -11.55 -4.21
C VAL A 233 -1.17 -11.52 -5.65
N GLY A 234 -2.36 -12.03 -5.88
CA GLY A 234 -3.00 -12.06 -7.18
C GLY A 234 -3.55 -10.70 -7.61
N PRO A 235 -4.52 -10.68 -8.53
CA PRO A 235 -5.05 -9.44 -9.07
C PRO A 235 -5.54 -8.49 -7.99
N THR A 236 -4.99 -7.27 -8.01
CA THR A 236 -5.33 -6.22 -7.04
C THR A 236 -5.78 -4.96 -7.79
N ARG A 237 -6.93 -4.44 -7.44
CA ARG A 237 -7.40 -3.15 -7.93
C ARG A 237 -7.35 -2.10 -6.83
N ILE A 238 -6.74 -0.97 -7.11
CA ILE A 238 -6.73 0.21 -6.24
C ILE A 238 -7.42 1.33 -7.01
N ALA A 239 -8.60 1.74 -6.57
CA ALA A 239 -9.40 2.70 -7.31
C ALA A 239 -10.11 3.70 -6.39
N ASN A 240 -10.26 4.93 -6.89
CA ASN A 240 -11.19 5.85 -6.27
C ASN A 240 -12.63 5.37 -6.46
N THR A 241 -13.44 5.47 -5.40
CA THR A 241 -14.85 5.03 -5.38
C THR A 241 -15.77 5.97 -6.15
N MET A 242 -15.34 7.19 -6.42
CA MET A 242 -16.10 8.23 -7.11
C MET A 242 -15.55 8.48 -8.50
N PRO A 243 -16.39 8.92 -9.47
CA PRO A 243 -15.93 9.39 -10.77
C PRO A 243 -14.92 10.55 -10.64
N LYS A 244 -13.91 10.58 -11.52
CA LYS A 244 -12.76 11.49 -11.44
C LYS A 244 -13.11 12.96 -11.30
N MET A 245 -14.06 13.49 -12.09
CA MET A 245 -14.46 14.90 -12.04
C MET A 245 -15.28 15.21 -10.79
N LYS A 246 -16.18 14.29 -10.39
CA LYS A 246 -17.04 14.45 -9.22
C LYS A 246 -16.26 14.52 -7.90
N LEU A 247 -15.13 13.82 -7.81
CA LEU A 247 -14.26 13.88 -6.65
C LEU A 247 -13.76 15.32 -6.42
N GLY A 248 -13.28 15.99 -7.48
CA GLY A 248 -12.87 17.40 -7.41
C GLY A 248 -14.00 18.34 -7.00
N ASP A 249 -15.20 18.13 -7.53
CA ASP A 249 -16.38 18.97 -7.24
C ASP A 249 -16.81 18.90 -5.77
N ILE A 250 -16.67 17.72 -5.15
CA ILE A 250 -16.99 17.50 -3.74
C ILE A 250 -15.90 18.10 -2.84
N VAL A 251 -14.63 17.83 -3.14
CA VAL A 251 -13.50 18.24 -2.31
C VAL A 251 -13.23 19.75 -2.44
N ARG A 252 -13.42 20.30 -3.64
CA ARG A 252 -13.10 21.68 -4.03
C ARG A 252 -11.66 22.08 -3.72
N GLU A 253 -10.77 21.13 -3.97
CA GLU A 253 -9.31 21.26 -3.92
C GLU A 253 -8.70 20.45 -5.08
N PRO A 254 -7.44 20.68 -5.44
CA PRO A 254 -6.78 19.83 -6.41
C PRO A 254 -6.69 18.39 -5.90
N VAL A 255 -7.27 17.45 -6.62
CA VAL A 255 -7.28 16.03 -6.24
C VAL A 255 -6.53 15.19 -7.25
N THR A 256 -5.94 14.10 -6.78
CA THR A 256 -5.44 13.03 -7.63
C THR A 256 -6.42 11.86 -7.54
N TRP A 257 -6.94 11.46 -8.66
CA TRP A 257 -7.78 10.28 -8.81
C TRP A 257 -6.94 9.17 -9.44
N ILE A 258 -7.08 7.95 -8.92
CA ILE A 258 -6.29 6.79 -9.34
C ILE A 258 -7.24 5.64 -9.60
N ASP A 259 -6.99 4.89 -10.67
CA ASP A 259 -7.52 3.55 -10.92
C ASP A 259 -6.35 2.69 -11.44
N MET A 260 -5.92 1.74 -10.65
CA MET A 260 -4.76 0.90 -10.92
C MET A 260 -5.13 -0.57 -10.77
N THR A 261 -4.74 -1.36 -11.76
CA THR A 261 -4.87 -2.81 -11.75
C THR A 261 -3.47 -3.43 -11.73
N ILE A 262 -3.14 -4.08 -10.64
CA ILE A 262 -1.92 -4.85 -10.45
C ILE A 262 -2.27 -6.29 -10.77
N ALA A 263 -1.56 -6.90 -11.71
CA ALA A 263 -1.77 -8.29 -12.11
C ALA A 263 -1.23 -9.26 -11.05
N SER A 264 -0.04 -8.97 -10.53
CA SER A 264 0.59 -9.78 -9.50
C SER A 264 1.58 -8.97 -8.65
N VAL A 265 1.74 -9.40 -7.39
CA VAL A 265 2.86 -8.97 -6.54
C VAL A 265 3.49 -10.20 -5.91
N THR A 266 4.81 -10.31 -6.02
CA THR A 266 5.58 -11.40 -5.42
C THR A 266 6.67 -10.82 -4.51
N THR A 267 6.80 -11.36 -3.30
CA THR A 267 7.87 -10.97 -2.38
C THR A 267 8.96 -12.05 -2.32
N CYS A 268 10.14 -11.69 -1.81
CA CYS A 268 11.07 -12.71 -1.33
C CYS A 268 10.47 -13.53 -0.18
N PRO A 269 10.99 -14.74 0.08
CA PRO A 269 10.59 -15.51 1.25
C PRO A 269 10.76 -14.74 2.56
N PHE A 270 9.73 -14.74 3.41
CA PHE A 270 9.80 -14.14 4.74
C PHE A 270 8.79 -14.79 5.70
N ASN A 271 9.00 -14.61 7.00
CA ASN A 271 8.06 -15.05 8.01
C ASN A 271 7.27 -13.85 8.57
N PRO A 272 5.97 -13.70 8.22
CA PRO A 272 5.16 -12.56 8.62
C PRO A 272 4.95 -12.50 10.13
N VAL A 273 4.82 -13.63 10.80
CA VAL A 273 4.63 -13.69 12.27
C VAL A 273 5.87 -13.19 12.99
N ARG A 274 7.07 -13.65 12.59
CA ARG A 274 8.33 -13.12 13.15
C ARG A 274 8.50 -11.64 12.89
N LYS A 275 8.17 -11.18 11.68
CA LYS A 275 8.25 -9.76 11.33
C LYS A 275 7.31 -8.91 12.18
N ALA A 276 6.05 -9.34 12.35
CA ALA A 276 5.06 -8.66 13.16
C ALA A 276 5.47 -8.62 14.64
N LEU A 277 5.95 -9.72 15.19
CA LEU A 277 6.41 -9.81 16.59
C LEU A 277 7.62 -8.91 16.87
N LYS A 278 8.55 -8.80 15.91
CA LYS A 278 9.72 -7.93 16.02
C LYS A 278 9.43 -6.47 15.68
N LYS A 279 8.23 -6.15 15.18
CA LYS A 279 7.87 -4.83 14.64
C LYS A 279 8.85 -4.32 13.57
N ASP A 280 9.48 -5.24 12.83
CA ASP A 280 10.47 -4.96 11.81
C ASP A 280 9.99 -5.50 10.45
N MET A 281 9.34 -4.63 9.68
CA MET A 281 8.86 -4.91 8.34
C MET A 281 9.98 -4.68 7.31
N ASN A 282 11.00 -5.52 7.36
CA ASN A 282 12.13 -5.46 6.43
C ASN A 282 12.03 -6.59 5.39
N LEU A 283 11.79 -6.23 4.12
CA LEU A 283 11.74 -7.14 2.98
C LEU A 283 12.97 -6.92 2.09
N GLN A 284 13.48 -8.00 1.50
CA GLN A 284 14.62 -7.91 0.60
C GLN A 284 14.18 -7.49 -0.81
N ARG A 285 13.13 -8.11 -1.33
CA ARG A 285 12.67 -7.88 -2.70
C ARG A 285 11.17 -8.01 -2.82
N VAL A 286 10.59 -7.13 -3.65
CA VAL A 286 9.20 -7.16 -4.09
C VAL A 286 9.20 -6.97 -5.60
N GLU A 287 8.47 -7.81 -6.31
CA GLU A 287 8.23 -7.72 -7.75
C GLU A 287 6.75 -7.43 -7.97
N ALA A 288 6.42 -6.48 -8.84
CA ALA A 288 5.05 -6.10 -9.14
C ALA A 288 4.82 -5.97 -10.64
N GLU A 289 3.76 -6.57 -11.13
CA GLU A 289 3.29 -6.45 -12.50
C GLU A 289 2.01 -5.61 -12.49
N VAL A 290 2.06 -4.43 -13.07
CA VAL A 290 0.94 -3.49 -13.14
C VAL A 290 0.39 -3.48 -14.55
N ALA A 291 -0.76 -4.10 -14.76
CA ALA A 291 -1.37 -4.18 -16.08
C ALA A 291 -1.84 -2.79 -16.57
N GLN A 292 -2.38 -1.97 -15.66
CA GLN A 292 -2.87 -0.63 -16.00
C GLN A 292 -2.79 0.29 -14.79
N MET A 293 -2.36 1.53 -15.04
CA MET A 293 -2.40 2.62 -14.07
C MET A 293 -2.97 3.87 -14.73
N HIS A 294 -4.10 4.36 -14.24
CA HIS A 294 -4.72 5.59 -14.69
C HIS A 294 -4.65 6.63 -13.57
N VAL A 295 -3.97 7.72 -13.82
CA VAL A 295 -3.81 8.85 -12.91
C VAL A 295 -4.46 10.08 -13.52
N PHE A 296 -5.48 10.59 -12.87
CA PHE A 296 -6.12 11.84 -13.27
C PHE A 296 -5.86 12.91 -12.21
N ARG A 297 -5.34 14.05 -12.63
CA ARG A 297 -5.10 15.21 -11.77
C ARG A 297 -6.07 16.32 -12.09
N ASP A 298 -6.92 16.67 -11.14
CA ASP A 298 -7.83 17.80 -11.21
C ASP A 298 -7.16 19.05 -10.63
N THR A 299 -6.94 20.07 -11.45
CA THR A 299 -6.35 21.35 -11.05
C THR A 299 -7.31 22.52 -11.20
N ARG A 300 -8.61 22.27 -11.41
CA ARG A 300 -9.66 23.29 -11.52
C ARG A 300 -9.79 24.15 -10.27
N TYR A 301 -9.44 23.60 -9.12
CA TYR A 301 -9.55 24.22 -7.81
C TYR A 301 -8.19 24.64 -7.27
N LYS A 302 -8.18 25.67 -6.40
CA LYS A 302 -6.96 26.09 -5.71
C LYS A 302 -6.74 25.26 -4.44
N PRO A 303 -5.49 24.95 -4.09
CA PRO A 303 -5.21 24.25 -2.83
C PRO A 303 -5.55 25.13 -1.63
N LYS A 304 -6.13 24.53 -0.60
CA LYS A 304 -6.43 25.19 0.68
C LYS A 304 -5.30 24.99 1.70
N THR A 305 -4.48 23.96 1.49
CA THR A 305 -3.33 23.64 2.33
C THR A 305 -2.10 23.40 1.45
N PRO A 306 -0.89 23.66 1.96
CA PRO A 306 0.33 23.32 1.26
C PRO A 306 0.41 21.82 0.95
N PHE A 307 0.98 21.47 -0.20
CA PHE A 307 1.22 20.07 -0.56
C PHE A 307 2.34 19.47 0.27
N GLN A 308 2.14 18.26 0.73
CA GLN A 308 3.19 17.46 1.35
C GLN A 308 4.15 16.93 0.30
N THR A 309 5.43 16.88 0.65
CA THR A 309 6.43 16.19 -0.18
C THR A 309 6.29 14.67 -0.01
N PRO A 310 6.74 13.85 -0.97
CA PRO A 310 6.75 12.39 -0.81
C PRO A 310 7.48 11.94 0.45
N GLN A 311 8.63 12.55 0.78
CA GLN A 311 9.40 12.25 1.97
C GLN A 311 8.60 12.51 3.26
N GLN A 312 7.85 13.61 3.33
CA GLN A 312 6.98 13.92 4.47
C GLN A 312 5.86 12.88 4.61
N ALA A 313 5.27 12.45 3.50
CA ALA A 313 4.24 11.41 3.49
C ALA A 313 4.79 10.06 3.97
N PHE A 314 5.97 9.64 3.49
CA PHE A 314 6.65 8.42 3.94
C PHE A 314 7.00 8.47 5.44
N LEU A 315 7.55 9.59 5.91
CA LEU A 315 7.91 9.77 7.32
C LEU A 315 6.70 9.82 8.26
N ALA A 316 5.51 10.10 7.75
CA ALA A 316 4.27 10.11 8.53
C ALA A 316 3.67 8.70 8.75
N ILE A 317 4.16 7.67 8.05
CA ILE A 317 3.69 6.28 8.22
C ILE A 317 4.12 5.78 9.61
N PRO A 318 3.17 5.32 10.45
CA PRO A 318 3.47 5.03 11.87
C PRO A 318 4.27 3.74 12.10
N VAL A 319 4.36 2.88 11.08
CA VAL A 319 5.12 1.61 11.14
C VAL A 319 6.42 1.77 10.38
N THR A 320 7.54 1.47 11.04
CA THR A 320 8.85 1.48 10.37
C THR A 320 8.98 0.27 9.44
N PHE A 321 9.33 0.54 8.19
CA PHE A 321 9.52 -0.51 7.18
C PHE A 321 10.73 -0.20 6.30
N THR A 322 11.23 -1.25 5.64
CA THR A 322 12.24 -1.15 4.59
C THR A 322 11.99 -2.27 3.57
N ILE A 323 11.95 -1.92 2.29
CA ILE A 323 12.01 -2.87 1.18
C ILE A 323 13.28 -2.53 0.42
N GLN A 324 14.22 -3.48 0.35
CA GLN A 324 15.55 -3.19 -0.22
C GLN A 324 15.47 -2.97 -1.73
N HIS A 325 14.72 -3.82 -2.43
CA HIS A 325 14.54 -3.73 -3.87
C HIS A 325 13.07 -3.93 -4.25
N VAL A 326 12.55 -3.05 -5.08
CA VAL A 326 11.24 -3.18 -5.73
C VAL A 326 11.47 -3.14 -7.22
N ASP A 327 11.04 -4.16 -7.94
CA ASP A 327 11.01 -4.20 -9.40
C ASP A 327 9.55 -4.10 -9.85
N ALA A 328 9.23 -3.14 -10.69
CA ALA A 328 7.89 -2.93 -11.20
C ALA A 328 7.87 -2.83 -12.72
N ALA A 329 7.02 -3.62 -13.35
CA ALA A 329 6.66 -3.50 -14.76
C ALA A 329 5.25 -2.91 -14.86
N ILE A 330 5.07 -1.88 -15.68
CA ILE A 330 3.76 -1.22 -15.89
C ILE A 330 3.47 -1.26 -17.38
N ASP A 331 2.47 -2.05 -17.80
CA ASP A 331 2.14 -2.21 -19.21
C ASP A 331 1.54 -0.93 -19.79
N HIS A 332 0.60 -0.30 -19.07
CA HIS A 332 -0.07 0.91 -19.50
C HIS A 332 -0.17 1.96 -18.40
N LEU A 333 0.32 3.16 -18.64
CA LEU A 333 0.17 4.33 -17.78
C LEU A 333 -0.56 5.46 -18.53
N PHE A 334 -1.79 5.76 -18.08
CA PHE A 334 -2.57 6.90 -18.53
C PHE A 334 -2.46 8.04 -17.54
N ILE A 335 -2.01 9.19 -18.00
CA ILE A 335 -1.96 10.42 -17.19
C ILE A 335 -2.90 11.43 -17.79
N GLU A 336 -3.78 11.97 -17.00
CA GLU A 336 -4.68 13.04 -17.39
C GLU A 336 -4.52 14.24 -16.45
N LEU A 337 -4.58 15.44 -17.01
CA LEU A 337 -4.53 16.68 -16.26
C LEU A 337 -5.69 17.58 -16.70
N ALA A 338 -6.62 17.89 -15.82
CA ALA A 338 -7.72 18.80 -16.09
C ALA A 338 -7.40 20.20 -15.55
N SER A 339 -7.39 21.20 -16.42
CA SER A 339 -7.33 22.63 -16.08
C SER A 339 -8.72 23.26 -16.01
N THR A 340 -9.65 22.78 -16.83
CA THR A 340 -11.08 23.06 -16.82
C THR A 340 -11.87 21.78 -17.09
N GLU A 341 -13.20 21.83 -17.09
CA GLU A 341 -14.04 20.67 -17.44
C GLU A 341 -13.83 20.17 -18.88
N LYS A 342 -13.44 21.06 -19.79
CA LYS A 342 -13.27 20.76 -21.22
C LYS A 342 -11.80 20.53 -21.60
N ASN A 343 -10.88 21.16 -20.85
CA ASN A 343 -9.45 21.16 -21.21
C ASN A 343 -8.72 20.12 -20.35
N ILE A 344 -8.65 18.92 -20.89
CA ILE A 344 -8.00 17.78 -20.25
C ILE A 344 -6.86 17.32 -21.16
N GLY A 345 -5.65 17.44 -20.67
CA GLY A 345 -4.46 16.89 -21.33
C GLY A 345 -4.33 15.40 -21.07
N HIS A 346 -3.96 14.63 -22.08
CA HIS A 346 -3.83 13.17 -22.03
C HIS A 346 -2.44 12.73 -22.46
N LEU A 347 -1.79 11.89 -21.64
CA LEU A 347 -0.53 11.24 -21.95
C LEU A 347 -0.67 9.74 -21.71
N ASN A 348 -0.25 8.95 -22.69
CA ASN A 348 -0.22 7.49 -22.60
C ASN A 348 1.22 7.01 -22.77
N LEU A 349 1.71 6.26 -21.78
CA LEU A 349 3.01 5.61 -21.79
C LEU A 349 2.80 4.11 -21.62
N GLN A 350 3.68 3.31 -22.22
CA GLN A 350 3.61 1.85 -22.21
C GLN A 350 4.96 1.25 -21.86
N ASP A 351 4.95 -0.01 -21.47
CA ASP A 351 6.15 -0.82 -21.23
C ASP A 351 7.17 -0.13 -20.30
N ILE A 352 6.67 0.40 -19.18
CA ILE A 352 7.51 1.08 -18.19
C ILE A 352 8.14 0.06 -17.28
N HIS A 353 9.46 0.09 -17.18
CA HIS A 353 10.22 -0.66 -16.18
C HIS A 353 10.76 0.30 -15.13
N ALA A 354 10.48 0.01 -13.87
CA ALA A 354 10.92 0.81 -12.74
C ALA A 354 11.55 -0.07 -11.67
N GLN A 355 12.65 0.41 -11.11
CA GLN A 355 13.33 -0.19 -9.97
C GLN A 355 13.42 0.83 -8.86
N VAL A 356 13.08 0.43 -7.65
CA VAL A 356 13.17 1.30 -6.47
C VAL A 356 14.02 0.61 -5.41
N ASP A 357 15.14 1.22 -5.10
CA ASP A 357 16.05 0.72 -4.07
C ASP A 357 15.79 1.44 -2.75
N ASN A 358 15.82 0.66 -1.66
CA ASN A 358 15.73 1.16 -0.29
C ASN A 358 14.44 1.96 -0.02
N VAL A 359 13.29 1.39 -0.36
CA VAL A 359 11.98 1.97 -0.03
C VAL A 359 11.77 1.92 1.47
N THR A 360 11.86 3.08 2.14
CA THR A 360 11.84 3.11 3.60
C THR A 360 11.32 4.45 4.13
N ASN A 361 10.78 4.43 5.34
CA ASN A 361 10.43 5.64 6.10
C ASN A 361 11.45 5.95 7.22
N ARG A 362 12.64 5.38 7.19
CA ARG A 362 13.69 5.66 8.18
C ARG A 362 14.36 7.00 7.89
N ARG A 363 14.43 7.88 8.89
CA ARG A 363 15.09 9.17 8.76
C ARG A 363 16.55 9.03 8.37
N GLY A 364 17.01 9.88 7.46
CA GLY A 364 18.37 9.90 6.93
C GLY A 364 18.65 8.88 5.84
N ALA A 365 17.75 7.95 5.56
CA ALA A 365 17.88 7.00 4.46
C ALA A 365 17.58 7.67 3.11
N THR A 366 18.20 7.16 2.04
CA THR A 366 17.94 7.59 0.67
C THR A 366 17.28 6.45 -0.11
N MET A 367 16.12 6.72 -0.67
CA MET A 367 15.40 5.87 -1.62
C MET A 367 15.79 6.29 -3.03
N THR A 368 16.08 5.35 -3.91
CA THR A 368 16.42 5.62 -5.30
C THR A 368 15.44 4.92 -6.23
N LEU A 369 14.77 5.69 -7.06
CA LEU A 369 13.93 5.23 -8.16
C LEU A 369 14.72 5.37 -9.46
N SER A 370 14.81 4.32 -10.25
CA SER A 370 15.33 4.34 -11.61
C SER A 370 14.35 3.62 -12.53
N GLY A 371 14.20 4.10 -13.75
CA GLY A 371 13.30 3.46 -14.70
C GLY A 371 13.35 4.08 -16.07
N GLY A 372 12.62 3.49 -16.98
CA GLY A 372 12.50 3.96 -18.34
C GLY A 372 11.36 3.33 -19.09
N CYS A 373 11.03 3.90 -20.22
CA CYS A 373 10.02 3.42 -21.14
C CYS A 373 10.37 3.82 -22.58
N PRO A 374 9.90 3.08 -23.58
CA PRO A 374 9.88 3.54 -24.95
C PRO A 374 8.94 4.75 -25.08
N VAL A 375 9.33 5.74 -25.84
CA VAL A 375 8.52 6.93 -26.13
C VAL A 375 8.67 7.24 -27.62
N ASP A 376 7.57 7.24 -28.35
CA ASP A 376 7.56 7.39 -29.81
C ASP A 376 8.50 6.35 -30.49
N LYS A 377 9.60 6.79 -31.07
CA LYS A 377 10.63 5.92 -31.69
C LYS A 377 11.86 5.72 -30.84
N GLY A 378 11.97 6.47 -29.74
CA GLY A 378 13.11 6.49 -28.85
C GLY A 378 12.80 5.99 -27.46
N ASN A 379 13.60 6.43 -26.50
CA ASN A 379 13.51 6.01 -25.11
C ASN A 379 13.63 7.19 -24.16
N ALA A 380 12.95 7.07 -23.02
CA ALA A 380 13.12 7.97 -21.90
C ALA A 380 13.57 7.15 -20.67
N THR A 381 14.61 7.60 -19.99
CA THR A 381 15.07 7.02 -18.72
C THR A 381 15.19 8.09 -17.65
N ALA A 382 14.90 7.74 -16.43
CA ALA A 382 15.01 8.65 -15.29
C ALA A 382 15.58 7.96 -14.06
N LYS A 383 16.35 8.71 -13.27
CA LYS A 383 16.80 8.31 -11.94
C LYS A 383 16.48 9.42 -10.96
N VAL A 384 15.77 9.08 -9.89
CA VAL A 384 15.39 10.01 -8.82
C VAL A 384 15.82 9.43 -7.49
N SER A 385 16.54 10.20 -6.68
CA SER A 385 16.86 9.82 -5.29
C SER A 385 16.17 10.77 -4.33
N LEU A 386 15.50 10.22 -3.32
CA LEU A 386 14.77 10.97 -2.29
C LEU A 386 15.39 10.66 -0.93
N THR A 387 15.92 11.67 -0.24
CA THR A 387 16.44 11.50 1.11
C THR A 387 15.37 11.79 2.14
N MET A 388 15.17 10.89 3.08
CA MET A 388 14.17 10.97 4.15
C MET A 388 14.64 11.93 5.25
N ASP A 389 14.85 13.19 4.89
CA ASP A 389 15.29 14.26 5.79
C ASP A 389 14.21 15.33 6.00
N GLY A 390 14.44 16.26 6.91
CA GLY A 390 13.51 17.37 7.18
C GLY A 390 13.46 18.43 6.07
N LYS A 391 14.38 18.37 5.10
CA LYS A 391 14.49 19.32 3.99
C LYS A 391 13.89 18.77 2.69
N SER A 392 13.51 17.48 2.69
CA SER A 392 13.03 16.77 1.50
C SER A 392 14.00 16.85 0.32
N THR A 393 15.27 16.61 0.62
CA THR A 393 16.35 16.64 -0.37
C THR A 393 16.13 15.59 -1.45
N PHE A 394 16.34 15.96 -2.70
CA PHE A 394 16.23 15.06 -3.84
C PHE A 394 17.31 15.32 -4.89
N TYR A 395 17.59 14.28 -5.67
CA TYR A 395 18.37 14.33 -6.89
C TYR A 395 17.57 13.74 -8.04
N SER A 396 17.66 14.30 -9.23
CA SER A 396 17.01 13.81 -10.44
C SER A 396 17.95 13.89 -11.63
N ARG A 397 17.98 12.80 -12.41
CA ARG A 397 18.63 12.75 -13.72
C ARG A 397 17.67 12.14 -14.70
N MET A 398 17.56 12.76 -15.90
CA MET A 398 16.72 12.23 -16.98
C MET A 398 17.52 12.27 -18.28
N HIS A 399 17.32 11.24 -19.08
CA HIS A 399 17.89 11.10 -20.42
C HIS A 399 16.80 10.64 -21.38
N VAL A 400 16.66 11.35 -22.50
CA VAL A 400 15.69 11.06 -23.57
C VAL A 400 16.40 11.07 -24.91
N THR A 401 16.10 10.10 -25.77
CA THR A 401 16.71 9.99 -27.11
C THR A 401 15.64 9.70 -28.15
N ASP A 402 15.82 10.26 -29.35
CA ASP A 402 15.07 9.95 -30.59
C ASP A 402 13.53 10.08 -30.45
N VAL A 403 13.07 11.17 -29.80
CA VAL A 403 11.64 11.40 -29.51
C VAL A 403 11.11 12.58 -30.31
N ASN A 404 10.04 12.38 -31.09
CA ASN A 404 9.28 13.47 -31.63
C ASN A 404 8.34 14.07 -30.58
N VAL A 405 8.52 15.37 -30.28
CA VAL A 405 7.74 16.10 -29.25
C VAL A 405 6.24 16.12 -29.56
N ASN A 406 5.84 15.92 -30.82
CA ASN A 406 4.43 15.92 -31.20
C ASN A 406 3.61 14.83 -30.47
N PHE A 407 4.24 13.75 -29.96
CA PHE A 407 3.56 12.76 -29.11
C PHE A 407 2.95 13.39 -27.84
N MET A 408 3.51 14.51 -27.38
CA MET A 408 3.00 15.28 -26.23
C MET A 408 1.82 16.19 -26.60
N SER A 409 1.48 16.34 -27.88
CA SER A 409 0.42 17.26 -28.34
C SER A 409 -0.94 17.01 -27.68
N PRO A 410 -1.40 15.75 -27.47
CA PRO A 410 -2.66 15.48 -26.77
C PRO A 410 -2.66 15.95 -25.31
N PHE A 411 -1.47 16.05 -24.70
CA PHE A 411 -1.32 16.54 -23.33
C PHE A 411 -1.18 18.07 -23.30
N ILE A 412 -0.34 18.64 -24.17
CA ILE A 412 0.03 20.06 -24.10
C ILE A 412 -1.07 20.96 -24.70
N ARG A 413 -1.63 20.58 -25.86
CA ARG A 413 -2.59 21.41 -26.59
C ARG A 413 -3.82 21.82 -25.78
N PRO A 414 -4.52 20.90 -25.07
CA PRO A 414 -5.69 21.28 -24.27
C PRO A 414 -5.35 22.19 -23.09
N LEU A 415 -4.10 22.16 -22.60
CA LEU A 415 -3.68 22.89 -21.41
C LEU A 415 -3.17 24.31 -21.73
N VAL A 416 -2.46 24.47 -22.86
CA VAL A 416 -1.80 25.73 -23.20
C VAL A 416 -2.16 26.27 -24.58
N GLY A 417 -2.92 25.54 -25.40
CA GLY A 417 -3.34 25.95 -26.73
C GLY A 417 -2.22 25.98 -27.77
N MET A 418 -1.14 25.25 -27.52
CA MET A 418 0.04 25.20 -28.39
C MET A 418 0.46 23.77 -28.65
N THR A 419 1.04 23.52 -29.80
CA THR A 419 1.76 22.29 -30.13
C THR A 419 3.14 22.62 -30.65
N ALA A 420 4.06 21.68 -30.46
CA ALA A 420 5.39 21.72 -31.06
C ALA A 420 5.62 20.41 -31.80
N ASP A 421 6.25 20.50 -32.95
CA ASP A 421 6.76 19.37 -33.70
C ASP A 421 8.25 19.57 -33.88
N CYS A 422 9.03 18.68 -33.30
CA CYS A 422 10.48 18.60 -33.47
C CYS A 422 10.98 17.22 -33.03
N MET A 423 12.08 16.81 -33.62
CA MET A 423 12.79 15.63 -33.18
C MET A 423 13.79 16.05 -32.09
N ILE A 424 13.64 15.45 -30.89
CA ILE A 424 14.66 15.50 -29.85
C ILE A 424 15.65 14.39 -30.13
N ASP A 425 16.86 14.75 -30.55
CA ASP A 425 17.95 13.78 -30.73
C ASP A 425 18.46 13.29 -29.36
N THR A 426 18.65 14.23 -28.41
CA THR A 426 19.05 13.91 -27.04
C THR A 426 18.59 15.01 -26.10
N LEU A 427 18.04 14.63 -24.95
CA LEU A 427 17.80 15.52 -23.83
C LEU A 427 18.45 14.92 -22.59
N ASP A 428 19.34 15.70 -21.99
CA ASP A 428 20.02 15.38 -20.74
C ASP A 428 19.70 16.45 -19.71
N THR A 429 19.29 16.03 -18.53
CA THR A 429 19.14 16.96 -17.42
C THR A 429 19.54 16.29 -16.11
N GLU A 430 20.20 17.08 -15.25
CA GLU A 430 20.65 16.62 -13.96
C GLU A 430 20.55 17.78 -12.96
N TYR A 431 19.83 17.56 -11.86
CA TYR A 431 19.64 18.59 -10.83
C TYR A 431 19.38 17.97 -9.46
N SER A 432 19.68 18.75 -8.44
CA SER A 432 19.33 18.45 -7.05
C SER A 432 18.56 19.61 -6.44
N GLY A 433 17.74 19.31 -5.45
CA GLY A 433 16.94 20.33 -4.79
C GLY A 433 16.46 19.91 -3.40
N ASP A 434 15.85 20.87 -2.73
CA ASP A 434 15.24 20.72 -1.41
C ASP A 434 13.96 21.57 -1.31
N THR A 435 13.48 21.88 -0.11
CA THR A 435 12.32 22.77 0.10
C THR A 435 12.63 24.28 -0.07
N ILE A 436 13.71 24.63 -0.72
CA ILE A 436 14.08 26.01 -1.07
C ILE A 436 14.11 26.18 -2.58
N GLU A 437 14.98 25.44 -3.26
CA GLU A 437 15.15 25.50 -4.71
C GLU A 437 15.76 24.21 -5.27
N ALA A 438 15.60 24.00 -6.57
CA ALA A 438 16.28 22.96 -7.34
C ALA A 438 17.19 23.60 -8.37
N LYS A 439 18.44 23.12 -8.46
CA LYS A 439 19.49 23.64 -9.37
C LYS A 439 20.21 22.51 -10.06
N GLY A 440 20.61 22.76 -11.30
CA GLY A 440 21.42 21.81 -12.06
C GLY A 440 21.65 22.25 -13.49
N SER A 441 21.77 21.28 -14.37
CA SER A 441 22.07 21.49 -15.78
C SER A 441 21.02 20.87 -16.68
N PHE A 442 20.85 21.46 -17.86
CA PHE A 442 19.93 21.01 -18.89
C PHE A 442 20.57 21.18 -20.27
N ARG A 443 20.49 20.14 -21.11
CA ARG A 443 20.90 20.16 -22.50
C ARG A 443 19.85 19.42 -23.33
N MET A 444 19.37 20.06 -24.40
CA MET A 444 18.46 19.45 -25.36
C MET A 444 18.98 19.70 -26.77
N LEU A 445 19.33 18.63 -27.46
CA LEU A 445 19.67 18.62 -28.89
C LEU A 445 18.41 18.28 -29.65
N TYR A 446 18.06 19.10 -30.63
CA TYR A 446 16.85 18.91 -31.41
C TYR A 446 16.97 19.53 -32.80
N HIS A 447 16.13 19.08 -33.72
CA HIS A 447 16.03 19.67 -35.06
C HIS A 447 14.57 19.70 -35.55
N GLY A 448 14.31 20.55 -36.56
CA GLY A 448 13.03 20.61 -37.24
C GLY A 448 11.90 21.26 -36.42
N LEU A 449 12.20 22.15 -35.46
CA LEU A 449 11.17 22.74 -34.61
C LEU A 449 10.19 23.61 -35.40
N GLU A 450 8.92 23.24 -35.30
CA GLU A 450 7.77 24.02 -35.76
C GLU A 450 6.77 24.17 -34.61
N ILE A 451 6.31 25.39 -34.35
CA ILE A 451 5.33 25.69 -33.31
C ILE A 451 4.02 26.08 -33.98
N ALA A 452 2.92 25.53 -33.46
CA ALA A 452 1.58 25.96 -33.87
C ALA A 452 0.78 26.40 -32.63
N VAL A 453 0.18 27.59 -32.73
CA VAL A 453 -0.78 28.09 -31.75
C VAL A 453 -2.18 27.84 -32.28
N HIS A 454 -3.05 27.28 -31.49
CA HIS A 454 -4.40 26.91 -31.85
C HIS A 454 -5.41 27.89 -31.25
N LYS A 455 -6.49 28.15 -31.99
CA LYS A 455 -7.65 28.89 -31.48
C LYS A 455 -8.43 27.92 -30.58
N GLU A 456 -8.26 28.05 -29.30
CA GLU A 456 -8.99 27.25 -28.31
C GLU A 456 -9.75 28.20 -27.39
N ASP A 457 -11.03 27.92 -27.17
CA ASP A 457 -11.85 28.60 -26.19
C ASP A 457 -11.56 28.04 -24.78
N ASP A 458 -11.63 28.88 -23.77
CA ASP A 458 -11.48 28.51 -22.35
C ASP A 458 -10.06 28.17 -21.84
N ILE A 459 -9.00 28.50 -22.57
CA ILE A 459 -7.62 28.35 -22.09
C ILE A 459 -7.18 29.59 -21.29
N PRO A 460 -6.31 29.42 -20.26
CA PRO A 460 -5.78 30.54 -19.45
C PRO A 460 -5.10 31.66 -20.28
N TYR A 461 -4.59 31.33 -21.46
CA TYR A 461 -3.80 32.24 -22.32
C TYR A 461 -4.62 32.79 -23.49
N LYS A 462 -5.84 33.26 -23.26
CA LYS A 462 -6.79 33.79 -24.29
C LYS A 462 -6.21 34.83 -25.27
N ILE A 463 -5.21 35.62 -24.82
CA ILE A 463 -4.59 36.65 -25.67
C ILE A 463 -3.77 35.99 -26.82
N ILE A 464 -3.05 34.92 -26.50
CA ILE A 464 -2.22 34.17 -27.44
C ILE A 464 -3.12 33.43 -28.43
N THR A 465 -4.14 32.75 -27.96
CA THR A 465 -5.04 31.95 -28.81
C THR A 465 -5.94 32.79 -29.72
N LYS A 466 -6.34 33.99 -29.30
CA LYS A 466 -7.09 34.94 -30.17
C LYS A 466 -6.30 35.37 -31.42
N ASN A 467 -4.98 35.45 -31.31
CA ASN A 467 -4.07 35.84 -32.38
C ASN A 467 -3.18 34.68 -32.84
N ALA A 468 -3.73 33.46 -32.87
CA ALA A 468 -2.99 32.22 -33.07
C ALA A 468 -2.04 32.25 -34.29
N ASN A 469 -2.50 32.73 -35.45
CA ASN A 469 -1.67 32.81 -36.67
C ASN A 469 -0.46 33.75 -36.49
N THR A 470 -0.66 34.90 -35.84
CA THR A 470 0.43 35.87 -35.57
C THR A 470 1.46 35.29 -34.61
N PHE A 471 1.01 34.66 -33.54
CA PHE A 471 1.92 34.03 -32.55
C PHE A 471 2.61 32.80 -33.13
N THR A 472 1.97 32.01 -33.99
CA THR A 472 2.59 30.92 -34.74
C THR A 472 3.71 31.46 -35.65
N ALA A 473 3.44 32.47 -36.47
CA ALA A 473 4.44 33.05 -37.34
C ALA A 473 5.61 33.67 -36.55
N LEU A 474 5.32 34.41 -35.51
CA LEU A 474 6.32 35.01 -34.63
C LEU A 474 7.19 33.98 -33.92
N GLY A 475 6.58 32.92 -33.38
CA GLY A 475 7.28 31.82 -32.75
C GLY A 475 8.25 31.14 -33.71
N ASN A 476 7.79 30.78 -34.90
CA ASN A 476 8.62 30.12 -35.91
C ASN A 476 9.71 31.04 -36.51
N ALA A 477 9.55 32.36 -36.41
CA ALA A 477 10.56 33.32 -36.84
C ALA A 477 11.65 33.60 -35.80
N LEU A 478 11.29 33.57 -34.49
CA LEU A 478 12.16 33.97 -33.40
C LEU A 478 12.85 32.80 -32.70
N ILE A 479 12.19 31.62 -32.67
CA ILE A 479 12.73 30.46 -31.99
C ILE A 479 13.63 29.67 -32.93
N PRO A 480 14.87 29.33 -32.53
CA PRO A 480 15.78 28.53 -33.34
C PRO A 480 15.16 27.18 -33.72
N LYS A 481 15.25 26.80 -34.99
CA LYS A 481 14.73 25.52 -35.49
C LYS A 481 15.52 24.29 -35.05
N SER A 482 16.71 24.50 -34.47
CA SER A 482 17.59 23.41 -34.00
C SER A 482 18.53 23.86 -32.89
N ASN A 483 19.08 22.90 -32.17
CA ASN A 483 20.19 23.05 -31.27
C ASN A 483 21.12 21.84 -31.44
N PRO A 484 22.36 21.98 -31.97
CA PRO A 484 22.96 23.25 -32.48
C PRO A 484 22.26 23.81 -33.69
N THR A 485 22.54 25.09 -34.06
CA THR A 485 22.07 25.73 -35.26
C THR A 485 23.13 25.65 -36.38
N ALA A 486 22.75 25.96 -37.63
CA ALA A 486 23.71 26.01 -38.73
C ALA A 486 24.79 27.11 -38.53
N VAL A 487 24.47 28.17 -37.78
CA VAL A 487 25.38 29.27 -37.48
C VAL A 487 26.20 29.04 -36.24
N ASP A 488 25.58 28.49 -35.19
CA ASP A 488 26.25 28.13 -33.92
C ASP A 488 26.27 26.61 -33.83
N ILE A 489 27.39 26.04 -34.22
CA ILE A 489 27.63 24.58 -34.26
C ILE A 489 27.87 23.98 -32.86
N HIS A 490 28.02 24.81 -31.85
CA HIS A 490 28.20 24.32 -30.46
C HIS A 490 26.84 24.09 -29.82
N PRO A 491 26.59 22.88 -29.26
CA PRO A 491 25.38 22.60 -28.52
C PRO A 491 25.19 23.55 -27.34
N ARG A 492 24.01 24.17 -27.26
CA ARG A 492 23.65 25.01 -26.12
C ARG A 492 23.22 24.15 -24.94
N ALA A 493 23.82 24.42 -23.80
CA ALA A 493 23.43 23.85 -22.51
C ALA A 493 23.27 24.98 -21.49
N TYR A 494 22.42 24.78 -20.51
CA TYR A 494 22.05 25.82 -19.55
C TYR A 494 22.11 25.31 -18.12
N GLU A 495 22.50 26.21 -17.21
CA GLU A 495 22.19 26.05 -15.79
C GLU A 495 20.69 26.31 -15.58
N VAL A 496 20.05 25.46 -14.82
CA VAL A 496 18.62 25.56 -14.53
C VAL A 496 18.40 25.76 -13.03
N CYS A 497 17.36 26.53 -12.70
CA CYS A 497 16.99 26.81 -11.33
C CYS A 497 15.48 26.94 -11.23
N TRP A 498 14.88 26.28 -10.22
CA TRP A 498 13.47 26.37 -9.96
C TRP A 498 13.21 26.53 -8.47
N LYS A 499 12.49 27.56 -8.08
CA LYS A 499 12.17 27.81 -6.68
C LYS A 499 11.04 26.89 -6.19
N TYR A 500 11.19 26.36 -5.00
CA TYR A 500 10.13 25.59 -4.36
C TYR A 500 8.93 26.48 -4.03
N ASN A 501 7.76 25.95 -4.32
CA ASN A 501 6.50 26.57 -3.93
C ASN A 501 5.61 25.48 -3.27
N PRO A 502 5.35 25.56 -1.95
CA PRO A 502 4.54 24.56 -1.24
C PRO A 502 3.08 24.49 -1.70
N TRP A 503 2.60 25.49 -2.46
CA TRP A 503 1.27 25.52 -3.05
C TRP A 503 1.20 24.87 -4.44
N GLN A 504 2.31 24.31 -4.90
CA GLN A 504 2.39 23.55 -6.15
C GLN A 504 2.64 22.07 -5.84
N PRO A 505 2.03 21.15 -6.60
CA PRO A 505 2.26 19.73 -6.40
C PRO A 505 3.73 19.36 -6.63
N TRP A 506 4.25 18.45 -5.83
CA TRP A 506 5.64 18.02 -5.88
C TRP A 506 6.15 17.59 -7.26
N PRO A 507 5.37 16.84 -8.11
CA PRO A 507 5.83 16.53 -9.46
C PRO A 507 6.12 17.79 -10.30
N LEU A 508 5.31 18.84 -10.19
CA LEU A 508 5.56 20.08 -10.92
C LEU A 508 6.86 20.76 -10.45
N TYR A 509 7.17 20.69 -9.16
CA TYR A 509 8.43 21.18 -8.64
C TYR A 509 9.62 20.36 -9.16
N MET A 510 9.50 19.02 -9.16
CA MET A 510 10.54 18.14 -9.69
C MET A 510 10.82 18.38 -11.18
N PHE A 511 9.78 18.60 -11.99
CA PHE A 511 9.95 18.91 -13.43
C PHE A 511 10.26 20.38 -13.72
N GLY A 512 10.21 21.25 -12.72
CA GLY A 512 10.46 22.68 -12.87
C GLY A 512 11.79 23.04 -13.55
N PRO A 513 12.92 22.44 -13.17
CA PRO A 513 14.20 22.67 -13.84
C PRO A 513 14.19 22.27 -15.33
N CYS A 514 13.47 21.20 -15.71
CA CYS A 514 13.29 20.84 -17.13
C CYS A 514 12.50 21.91 -17.87
N ILE A 515 11.43 22.44 -17.28
CA ILE A 515 10.63 23.52 -17.86
C ILE A 515 11.49 24.78 -18.06
N ASP A 516 12.33 25.13 -17.09
CA ASP A 516 13.29 26.24 -17.19
C ASP A 516 14.31 26.02 -18.30
N GLY A 517 14.84 24.80 -18.41
CA GLY A 517 15.78 24.41 -19.47
C GLY A 517 15.18 24.49 -20.87
N VAL A 518 13.97 23.99 -21.07
CA VAL A 518 13.24 24.10 -22.35
C VAL A 518 13.01 25.56 -22.73
N LYS A 519 12.55 26.41 -21.78
CA LYS A 519 12.40 27.86 -22.00
C LYS A 519 13.70 28.51 -22.45
N LYS A 520 14.81 28.23 -21.78
CA LYS A 520 16.14 28.78 -22.10
C LYS A 520 16.64 28.30 -23.45
N THR A 521 16.34 27.05 -23.82
CA THR A 521 16.74 26.47 -25.10
C THR A 521 15.97 27.11 -26.28
N PHE A 522 14.67 27.35 -26.11
CA PHE A 522 13.84 27.95 -27.16
C PHE A 522 14.00 29.49 -27.26
N LEU A 523 14.37 30.15 -26.17
CA LEU A 523 14.52 31.60 -26.12
C LEU A 523 15.97 32.01 -25.75
N PRO A 524 16.99 31.56 -26.49
CA PRO A 524 18.38 31.75 -26.12
C PRO A 524 18.81 33.22 -26.05
N GLY A 525 18.18 34.10 -26.79
CA GLY A 525 18.46 35.54 -26.75
C GLY A 525 18.09 36.24 -25.46
N LEU A 526 17.28 35.61 -24.60
CA LEU A 526 16.89 36.13 -23.29
C LEU A 526 17.77 35.60 -22.15
N TYR A 527 18.62 34.60 -22.40
CA TYR A 527 19.41 33.93 -21.39
C TYR A 527 20.88 33.83 -21.79
N VAL A 528 21.77 33.91 -20.82
CA VAL A 528 23.23 33.78 -21.04
C VAL A 528 23.57 32.30 -21.23
N HIS A 529 24.30 31.97 -22.30
CA HIS A 529 24.82 30.64 -22.54
C HIS A 529 25.94 30.30 -21.55
N THR A 530 25.78 29.26 -20.78
CA THR A 530 26.89 28.65 -20.04
C THR A 530 27.37 27.43 -20.81
N GLN A 531 28.63 27.42 -21.26
CA GLN A 531 29.23 26.24 -21.89
C GLN A 531 29.52 25.19 -20.80
N ILE A 532 28.57 24.32 -20.50
CA ILE A 532 28.74 23.23 -19.56
C ILE A 532 29.27 21.99 -20.30
N ASN A 533 30.45 22.12 -20.89
CA ASN A 533 31.11 20.99 -21.57
C ASN A 533 31.70 19.94 -20.61
N LYS A 534 31.63 20.13 -19.28
CA LYS A 534 32.23 19.21 -18.30
C LYS A 534 31.25 18.23 -17.66
N THR A 535 29.97 18.53 -17.61
CA THR A 535 28.98 17.74 -16.82
C THR A 535 28.44 16.52 -17.58
N PHE A 536 28.47 16.57 -18.91
CA PHE A 536 27.94 15.49 -19.76
C PHE A 536 29.04 14.67 -20.47
N LYS A 537 30.20 14.56 -19.89
CA LYS A 537 31.18 13.55 -20.31
C LYS A 537 30.77 12.19 -19.74
N ASN A 538 30.66 11.20 -20.67
CA ASN A 538 30.24 9.80 -20.51
C ASN A 538 30.69 9.15 -19.21
#